data_73bef31af697df05aa02100914163304
#
_entry.id   73bef31af697df05aa02100914163304
#
_cell.length_a   1.000
_cell.length_b   1.000
_cell.length_c   1.000
_cell.angle_alpha   90.00
_cell.angle_beta   90.00
_cell.angle_gamma   90.00
#
_symmetry.space_group_name_H-M   'P 1'
#
loop_
_entity.id
_entity.type
_entity.pdbx_description
1 polymer ?
#
loop_
_entity_poly.entity_id
_entity_poly.type
_entity_poly.pdbx_seq_one_letter_code
_entity_poly.pdbx_strand_id
1 'polypeptide(L)'
;VICFSIMDICVKWLDYYPVGQVLFLRFFIGFIPIFFIIPKDKIFSFYKTSRPGLHAFRAISGALAIIALFLGLRELPLADVVSLTFGGPIFVTIASIFFLSEKVGIKRWSAVFIGFLGMLLIVQPAFIDVNYYYITPIVFCIFFACVAISVRSLSKTEANYTIAFYFTLLCTLLGLGTIFFTDWIMPTFIDFVLFFVLGLCGSVANLLLTQSYRLAEASLVTPIKYLSLVFAIIFGYFIWSEVPKILTLLGASLVIASSLIIFMRENKLKKQIVTPRT
;
A
#
# COMPACT_ATOMS: atom_id res chain seq x y z
N VAL A 1 0.01 -9.25 6.06
CA VAL A 1 -0.13 -9.75 4.69
C VAL A 1 -1.54 -10.27 4.47
N ILE A 2 -1.98 -11.33 5.17
CA ILE A 2 -3.30 -11.97 4.96
C ILE A 2 -4.44 -10.94 4.91
N CYS A 3 -4.53 -10.01 5.88
CA CYS A 3 -5.58 -8.98 5.88
C CYS A 3 -5.53 -8.08 4.62
N PHE A 4 -4.35 -7.75 4.09
CA PHE A 4 -4.23 -7.02 2.83
C PHE A 4 -4.71 -7.86 1.65
N SER A 5 -4.34 -9.14 1.59
CA SER A 5 -4.77 -10.02 0.51
C SER A 5 -6.30 -10.23 0.51
N ILE A 6 -6.93 -10.38 1.68
CA ILE A 6 -8.40 -10.44 1.79
C ILE A 6 -9.01 -9.11 1.33
N MET A 7 -8.43 -7.98 1.74
CA MET A 7 -8.86 -6.66 1.29
C MET A 7 -8.82 -6.54 -0.24
N ASP A 8 -7.71 -6.94 -0.88
CA ASP A 8 -7.52 -6.84 -2.33
C ASP A 8 -8.55 -7.70 -3.08
N ILE A 9 -8.86 -8.90 -2.56
CA ILE A 9 -9.91 -9.77 -3.08
C ILE A 9 -11.29 -9.10 -2.98
N CYS A 10 -11.63 -8.55 -1.79
CA CYS A 10 -12.92 -7.87 -1.62
C CYS A 10 -13.06 -6.67 -2.56
N VAL A 11 -11.99 -5.88 -2.78
CA VAL A 11 -12.00 -4.76 -3.73
C VAL A 11 -12.28 -5.24 -5.15
N LYS A 12 -11.61 -6.32 -5.57
CA LYS A 12 -11.80 -6.89 -6.90
C LYS A 12 -13.18 -7.51 -7.08
N TRP A 13 -13.75 -8.09 -6.03
CA TRP A 13 -15.12 -8.64 -6.07
C TRP A 13 -16.20 -7.58 -6.15
N LEU A 14 -15.95 -6.41 -5.55
CA LEU A 14 -16.88 -5.27 -5.53
C LEU A 14 -16.60 -4.28 -6.68
N ASP A 15 -16.14 -4.77 -7.84
CA ASP A 15 -15.72 -3.95 -8.98
C ASP A 15 -16.87 -3.15 -9.62
N TYR A 16 -18.10 -3.62 -9.51
CA TYR A 16 -19.29 -2.93 -10.03
C TYR A 16 -19.75 -1.73 -9.19
N TYR A 17 -19.24 -1.55 -7.96
CA TYR A 17 -19.51 -0.35 -7.16
C TYR A 17 -18.60 0.80 -7.58
N PRO A 18 -19.07 2.07 -7.56
CA PRO A 18 -18.20 3.23 -7.76
C PRO A 18 -17.02 3.23 -6.79
N VAL A 19 -15.82 3.55 -7.29
CA VAL A 19 -14.58 3.55 -6.46
C VAL A 19 -14.73 4.43 -5.23
N GLY A 20 -15.42 5.57 -5.35
CA GLY A 20 -15.69 6.45 -4.22
C GLY A 20 -16.56 5.83 -3.13
N GLN A 21 -17.57 5.04 -3.53
CA GLN A 21 -18.41 4.31 -2.60
C GLN A 21 -17.64 3.21 -1.87
N VAL A 22 -16.81 2.46 -2.60
CA VAL A 22 -15.90 1.45 -2.01
C VAL A 22 -14.94 2.13 -1.03
N LEU A 23 -14.36 3.27 -1.42
CA LEU A 23 -13.48 4.05 -0.56
C LEU A 23 -14.20 4.49 0.73
N PHE A 24 -15.41 5.07 0.59
CA PHE A 24 -16.20 5.52 1.73
C PHE A 24 -16.48 4.39 2.71
N LEU A 25 -17.12 3.31 2.25
CA LEU A 25 -17.53 2.21 3.13
C LEU A 25 -16.32 1.53 3.79
N ARG A 26 -15.23 1.33 3.04
CA ARG A 26 -14.00 0.77 3.58
C ARG A 26 -13.43 1.59 4.73
N PHE A 27 -13.34 2.91 4.56
CA PHE A 27 -12.73 3.76 5.58
C PHE A 27 -13.70 4.10 6.71
N PHE A 28 -15.00 4.22 6.42
CA PHE A 28 -16.02 4.41 7.44
C PHE A 28 -16.05 3.22 8.42
N ILE A 29 -16.11 2.00 7.90
CA ILE A 29 -16.03 0.79 8.73
C ILE A 29 -14.64 0.68 9.39
N GLY A 30 -13.61 1.16 8.71
CA GLY A 30 -12.23 1.19 9.20
C GLY A 30 -11.99 2.02 10.46
N PHE A 31 -12.93 2.88 10.87
CA PHE A 31 -12.86 3.56 12.17
C PHE A 31 -13.02 2.59 13.34
N ILE A 32 -13.74 1.49 13.16
CA ILE A 32 -14.03 0.54 14.24
C ILE A 32 -12.73 0.05 14.91
N PRO A 33 -11.76 -0.57 14.20
CA PRO A 33 -10.52 -1.03 14.83
C PRO A 33 -9.68 0.12 15.41
N ILE A 34 -9.74 1.33 14.83
CA ILE A 34 -8.98 2.48 15.33
C ILE A 34 -9.50 2.88 16.72
N PHE A 35 -10.81 3.00 16.89
CA PHE A 35 -11.40 3.36 18.16
C PHE A 35 -11.15 2.32 19.27
N PHE A 36 -11.06 1.03 18.91
CA PHE A 36 -10.71 -0.02 19.87
C PHE A 36 -9.27 0.07 20.40
N ILE A 37 -8.36 0.68 19.63
CA ILE A 37 -6.93 0.78 20.01
C ILE A 37 -6.63 2.08 20.78
N ILE A 38 -7.51 3.07 20.74
CA ILE A 38 -7.29 4.32 21.48
C ILE A 38 -7.39 4.04 23.00
N PRO A 39 -6.35 4.38 23.79
CA PRO A 39 -6.40 4.28 25.24
C PRO A 39 -7.53 5.13 25.82
N LYS A 40 -8.23 4.60 26.83
CA LYS A 40 -9.39 5.29 27.45
C LYS A 40 -9.07 6.70 27.98
N ASP A 41 -7.87 6.87 28.50
CA ASP A 41 -7.34 8.16 29.01
C ASP A 41 -7.09 9.18 27.90
N LYS A 42 -6.97 8.75 26.64
CA LYS A 42 -6.66 9.59 25.47
C LYS A 42 -7.84 9.81 24.53
N ILE A 43 -9.04 9.32 24.87
CA ILE A 43 -10.21 9.36 24.00
C ILE A 43 -10.68 10.79 23.65
N PHE A 44 -10.33 11.77 24.48
CA PHE A 44 -10.64 13.20 24.24
C PHE A 44 -9.44 14.01 23.69
N SER A 45 -8.29 13.36 23.46
CA SER A 45 -7.08 14.03 23.01
C SER A 45 -6.37 13.36 21.83
N PHE A 46 -6.87 12.20 21.37
CA PHE A 46 -6.23 11.42 20.29
C PHE A 46 -6.14 12.17 18.95
N TYR A 47 -7.02 13.15 18.73
CA TYR A 47 -7.04 13.98 17.53
C TYR A 47 -6.09 15.19 17.60
N LYS A 48 -5.48 15.48 18.74
CA LYS A 48 -4.54 16.59 18.85
C LYS A 48 -3.25 16.28 18.12
N THR A 49 -2.85 17.18 17.21
CA THR A 49 -1.61 17.07 16.44
C THR A 49 -0.89 18.40 16.40
N SER A 50 0.43 18.33 16.39
CA SER A 50 1.31 19.50 16.19
C SER A 50 1.67 19.71 14.71
N ARG A 51 1.32 18.76 13.82
CA ARG A 51 1.74 18.77 12.41
C ARG A 51 0.59 18.52 11.42
N PRO A 52 -0.47 19.36 11.42
CA PRO A 52 -1.66 19.12 10.60
C PRO A 52 -1.36 19.06 9.10
N GLY A 53 -0.44 19.91 8.60
CA GLY A 53 -0.05 19.89 7.18
C GLY A 53 0.60 18.57 6.74
N LEU A 54 1.40 17.94 7.61
CA LEU A 54 2.00 16.66 7.30
C LEU A 54 0.99 15.51 7.34
N HIS A 55 -0.02 15.58 8.23
CA HIS A 55 -1.16 14.67 8.23
C HIS A 55 -1.99 14.81 6.94
N ALA A 56 -2.27 16.05 6.51
CA ALA A 56 -2.98 16.30 5.25
C ALA A 56 -2.20 15.74 4.04
N PHE A 57 -0.90 16.02 3.94
CA PHE A 57 -0.04 15.48 2.88
C PHE A 57 -0.04 13.95 2.86
N ARG A 58 0.15 13.33 4.04
CA ARG A 58 0.10 11.86 4.19
C ARG A 58 -1.26 11.30 3.78
N ALA A 59 -2.33 11.96 4.17
CA ALA A 59 -3.68 11.47 3.93
C ALA A 59 -4.08 11.62 2.45
N ILE A 60 -3.75 12.75 1.80
CA ILE A 60 -3.97 12.97 0.36
C ILE A 60 -3.15 11.97 -0.46
N SER A 61 -1.84 11.86 -0.19
CA SER A 61 -0.99 10.89 -0.88
C SER A 61 -1.49 9.45 -0.69
N GLY A 62 -1.93 9.11 0.52
CA GLY A 62 -2.49 7.79 0.80
C GLY A 62 -3.82 7.54 0.09
N ALA A 63 -4.70 8.54 0.00
CA ALA A 63 -5.96 8.42 -0.73
C ALA A 63 -5.71 8.20 -2.23
N LEU A 64 -4.82 8.99 -2.85
CA LEU A 64 -4.44 8.85 -4.25
C LEU A 64 -3.80 7.47 -4.52
N ALA A 65 -2.93 7.01 -3.62
CA ALA A 65 -2.37 5.66 -3.71
C ALA A 65 -3.46 4.59 -3.72
N ILE A 66 -4.40 4.65 -2.78
CA ILE A 66 -5.46 3.63 -2.67
C ILE A 66 -6.43 3.68 -3.84
N ILE A 67 -6.81 4.86 -4.31
CA ILE A 67 -7.66 5.00 -5.50
C ILE A 67 -6.96 4.36 -6.70
N ALA A 68 -5.67 4.65 -6.91
CA ALA A 68 -4.90 4.05 -7.98
C ALA A 68 -4.82 2.52 -7.85
N LEU A 69 -4.58 1.99 -6.63
CA LEU A 69 -4.58 0.55 -6.37
C LEU A 69 -5.94 -0.09 -6.69
N PHE A 70 -7.03 0.53 -6.24
CA PHE A 70 -8.39 0.00 -6.47
C PHE A 70 -8.76 -0.03 -7.94
N LEU A 71 -8.41 1.01 -8.69
CA LEU A 71 -8.59 1.03 -10.15
C LEU A 71 -7.80 -0.11 -10.82
N GLY A 72 -6.57 -0.36 -10.40
CA GLY A 72 -5.77 -1.48 -10.92
C GLY A 72 -6.38 -2.84 -10.58
N LEU A 73 -6.82 -3.06 -9.35
CA LEU A 73 -7.41 -4.33 -8.91
C LEU A 73 -8.72 -4.69 -9.64
N ARG A 74 -9.44 -3.69 -10.12
CA ARG A 74 -10.71 -3.89 -10.86
C ARG A 74 -10.46 -4.35 -12.30
N GLU A 75 -9.46 -3.78 -12.95
CA GLU A 75 -9.28 -3.88 -14.40
C GLU A 75 -8.16 -4.85 -14.80
N LEU A 76 -7.31 -5.25 -13.85
CA LEU A 76 -6.15 -6.08 -14.12
C LEU A 76 -6.18 -7.40 -13.32
N PRO A 77 -5.44 -8.42 -13.78
CA PRO A 77 -5.21 -9.63 -13.01
C PRO A 77 -4.59 -9.33 -11.64
N LEU A 78 -5.08 -10.02 -10.61
CA LEU A 78 -4.65 -9.78 -9.23
C LEU A 78 -3.13 -9.95 -9.05
N ALA A 79 -2.55 -10.96 -9.70
CA ALA A 79 -1.12 -11.23 -9.65
C ALA A 79 -0.28 -10.10 -10.27
N ASP A 80 -0.75 -9.50 -11.37
CA ASP A 80 -0.05 -8.40 -12.05
C ASP A 80 -0.02 -7.16 -11.16
N VAL A 81 -1.18 -6.78 -10.60
CA VAL A 81 -1.28 -5.62 -9.70
C VAL A 81 -0.38 -5.80 -8.48
N VAL A 82 -0.50 -6.92 -7.78
CA VAL A 82 0.30 -7.20 -6.58
C VAL A 82 1.79 -7.22 -6.90
N SER A 83 2.20 -7.82 -8.02
CA SER A 83 3.61 -7.84 -8.45
C SER A 83 4.16 -6.44 -8.71
N LEU A 84 3.38 -5.58 -9.37
CA LEU A 84 3.78 -4.20 -9.64
C LEU A 84 3.89 -3.37 -8.34
N THR A 85 3.03 -3.61 -7.35
CA THR A 85 3.13 -2.91 -6.05
C THR A 85 4.41 -3.21 -5.28
N PHE A 86 5.10 -4.32 -5.59
CA PHE A 86 6.44 -4.61 -5.05
C PHE A 86 7.52 -3.65 -5.57
N GLY A 87 7.22 -2.85 -6.59
CA GLY A 87 8.06 -1.71 -6.99
C GLY A 87 8.09 -0.58 -5.95
N GLY A 88 7.20 -0.57 -4.95
CA GLY A 88 7.13 0.45 -3.91
C GLY A 88 8.49 0.79 -3.27
N PRO A 89 9.30 -0.18 -2.80
CA PRO A 89 10.65 0.07 -2.27
C PRO A 89 11.58 0.80 -3.24
N ILE A 90 11.44 0.61 -4.54
CA ILE A 90 12.22 1.31 -5.58
C ILE A 90 11.90 2.80 -5.52
N PHE A 91 10.60 3.14 -5.55
CA PHE A 91 10.13 4.53 -5.48
C PHE A 91 10.44 5.18 -4.13
N VAL A 92 10.35 4.42 -3.01
CA VAL A 92 10.78 4.89 -1.68
C VAL A 92 12.27 5.24 -1.70
N THR A 93 13.12 4.44 -2.32
CA THR A 93 14.55 4.72 -2.45
C THR A 93 14.81 5.98 -3.27
N ILE A 94 14.13 6.15 -4.40
CA ILE A 94 14.23 7.36 -5.23
C ILE A 94 13.76 8.59 -4.44
N ALA A 95 12.61 8.50 -3.78
CA ALA A 95 12.06 9.60 -3.01
C ALA A 95 12.96 9.98 -1.80
N SER A 96 13.67 9.02 -1.19
CA SER A 96 14.60 9.31 -0.09
C SER A 96 15.78 10.21 -0.50
N ILE A 97 16.20 10.17 -1.76
CA ILE A 97 17.23 11.06 -2.31
C ILE A 97 16.74 12.51 -2.29
N PHE A 98 15.52 12.74 -2.77
CA PHE A 98 14.97 14.10 -2.91
C PHE A 98 14.51 14.68 -1.56
N PHE A 99 13.88 13.89 -0.71
CA PHE A 99 13.27 14.38 0.54
C PHE A 99 14.17 14.25 1.77
N LEU A 100 15.09 13.29 1.77
CA LEU A 100 15.98 13.04 2.90
C LEU A 100 17.44 13.37 2.59
N SER A 101 17.74 13.84 1.35
CA SER A 101 19.10 14.16 0.87
C SER A 101 20.07 12.99 1.07
N GLU A 102 19.58 11.75 0.97
CA GLU A 102 20.39 10.54 1.14
C GLU A 102 21.29 10.33 -0.08
N LYS A 103 22.57 10.07 0.14
CA LYS A 103 23.50 9.69 -0.93
C LYS A 103 23.29 8.23 -1.31
N VAL A 104 22.73 7.98 -2.49
CA VAL A 104 22.47 6.64 -3.02
C VAL A 104 23.70 6.14 -3.80
N GLY A 105 24.33 5.09 -3.31
CA GLY A 105 25.47 4.50 -4.00
C GLY A 105 25.07 3.59 -5.17
N ILE A 106 26.06 3.26 -6.03
CA ILE A 106 25.89 2.49 -7.28
C ILE A 106 25.09 1.19 -7.10
N LYS A 107 25.27 0.49 -6.00
CA LYS A 107 24.56 -0.77 -5.69
C LYS A 107 23.04 -0.57 -5.49
N ARG A 108 22.59 0.58 -4.98
CA ARG A 108 21.16 0.90 -4.90
C ARG A 108 20.60 1.24 -6.28
N TRP A 109 21.39 1.97 -7.09
CA TRP A 109 21.00 2.28 -8.46
C TRP A 109 20.87 1.03 -9.32
N SER A 110 21.81 0.06 -9.21
CA SER A 110 21.69 -1.22 -9.94
C SER A 110 20.44 -2.01 -9.52
N ALA A 111 20.12 -2.03 -8.23
CA ALA A 111 18.89 -2.67 -7.76
C ALA A 111 17.64 -1.97 -8.31
N VAL A 112 17.60 -0.61 -8.27
CA VAL A 112 16.49 0.16 -8.87
C VAL A 112 16.32 -0.18 -10.35
N PHE A 113 17.42 -0.29 -11.10
CA PHE A 113 17.38 -0.63 -12.53
C PHE A 113 16.85 -2.05 -12.77
N ILE A 114 17.29 -3.04 -11.99
CA ILE A 114 16.79 -4.43 -12.08
C ILE A 114 15.29 -4.47 -11.78
N GLY A 115 14.83 -3.79 -10.75
CA GLY A 115 13.42 -3.73 -10.40
C GLY A 115 12.57 -3.04 -11.47
N PHE A 116 13.10 -1.99 -12.09
CA PHE A 116 12.45 -1.31 -13.21
C PHE A 116 12.30 -2.23 -14.43
N LEU A 117 13.33 -3.01 -14.78
CA LEU A 117 13.23 -4.03 -15.83
C LEU A 117 12.16 -5.08 -15.50
N GLY A 118 12.09 -5.51 -14.24
CA GLY A 118 11.03 -6.42 -13.78
C GLY A 118 9.64 -5.84 -13.98
N MET A 119 9.43 -4.57 -13.63
CA MET A 119 8.14 -3.89 -13.85
C MET A 119 7.80 -3.79 -15.35
N LEU A 120 8.77 -3.49 -16.21
CA LEU A 120 8.57 -3.46 -17.67
C LEU A 120 8.14 -4.83 -18.22
N LEU A 121 8.71 -5.94 -17.71
CA LEU A 121 8.29 -7.28 -18.12
C LEU A 121 6.84 -7.59 -17.74
N ILE A 122 6.37 -7.11 -16.58
CA ILE A 122 4.96 -7.28 -16.17
C ILE A 122 4.04 -6.45 -17.06
N VAL A 123 4.44 -5.22 -17.39
CA VAL A 123 3.63 -4.28 -18.19
C VAL A 123 3.68 -4.60 -19.69
N GLN A 124 4.64 -5.41 -20.16
CA GLN A 124 4.82 -5.72 -21.57
C GLN A 124 3.52 -6.08 -22.32
N PRO A 125 2.58 -6.86 -21.77
CA PRO A 125 1.32 -7.14 -22.44
C PRO A 125 0.51 -5.87 -22.77
N ALA A 126 0.62 -4.83 -21.95
CA ALA A 126 -0.09 -3.56 -22.18
C ALA A 126 0.41 -2.78 -23.39
N PHE A 127 1.66 -2.99 -23.82
CA PHE A 127 2.18 -2.38 -25.06
C PHE A 127 1.65 -3.04 -26.31
N ILE A 128 1.20 -4.31 -26.22
CA ILE A 128 0.64 -5.05 -27.35
C ILE A 128 -0.87 -4.75 -27.46
N ASP A 129 -1.60 -4.78 -26.32
CA ASP A 129 -3.05 -4.61 -26.27
C ASP A 129 -3.50 -3.26 -25.65
N VAL A 130 -2.60 -2.30 -25.50
CA VAL A 130 -2.80 -0.94 -24.96
C VAL A 130 -3.75 -0.90 -23.77
N ASN A 131 -3.40 -1.56 -22.68
CA ASN A 131 -4.16 -1.47 -21.44
C ASN A 131 -3.57 -0.40 -20.52
N TYR A 132 -4.17 0.79 -20.50
CA TYR A 132 -3.72 1.94 -19.70
C TYR A 132 -3.78 1.71 -18.20
N TYR A 133 -4.56 0.74 -17.71
CA TYR A 133 -4.69 0.48 -16.28
C TYR A 133 -3.39 -0.02 -15.63
N TYR A 134 -2.42 -0.57 -16.39
CA TYR A 134 -1.11 -0.93 -15.85
C TYR A 134 -0.31 0.26 -15.28
N ILE A 135 -0.68 1.49 -15.60
CA ILE A 135 -0.09 2.69 -14.97
C ILE A 135 -0.55 2.83 -13.50
N THR A 136 -1.71 2.32 -13.14
CA THR A 136 -2.30 2.58 -11.81
C THR A 136 -1.51 1.96 -10.65
N PRO A 137 -0.97 0.72 -10.70
CA PRO A 137 -0.07 0.23 -9.66
C PRO A 137 1.26 0.97 -9.58
N ILE A 138 1.71 1.56 -10.70
CA ILE A 138 2.93 2.39 -10.71
C ILE A 138 2.65 3.72 -9.99
N VAL A 139 1.52 4.35 -10.28
CA VAL A 139 1.05 5.55 -9.58
C VAL A 139 0.88 5.27 -8.08
N PHE A 140 0.32 4.10 -7.72
CA PHE A 140 0.30 3.65 -6.34
C PHE A 140 1.69 3.67 -5.71
N CYS A 141 2.72 3.09 -6.36
CA CYS A 141 4.08 3.04 -5.84
C CYS A 141 4.68 4.43 -5.59
N ILE A 142 4.40 5.39 -6.47
CA ILE A 142 4.86 6.79 -6.33
C ILE A 142 4.25 7.42 -5.07
N PHE A 143 2.92 7.37 -4.94
CA PHE A 143 2.24 7.94 -3.79
C PHE A 143 2.51 7.16 -2.50
N PHE A 144 2.71 5.84 -2.59
CA PHE A 144 3.13 5.03 -1.46
C PHE A 144 4.51 5.46 -0.92
N ALA A 145 5.43 5.86 -1.79
CA ALA A 145 6.70 6.43 -1.36
C ALA A 145 6.50 7.73 -0.55
N CYS A 146 5.61 8.62 -1.01
CA CYS A 146 5.24 9.82 -0.25
C CYS A 146 4.63 9.48 1.12
N VAL A 147 3.76 8.47 1.16
CA VAL A 147 3.19 7.96 2.42
C VAL A 147 4.28 7.42 3.35
N ALA A 148 5.19 6.60 2.84
CA ALA A 148 6.25 6.00 3.66
C ALA A 148 7.14 7.07 4.32
N ILE A 149 7.52 8.12 3.58
CA ILE A 149 8.34 9.23 4.11
C ILE A 149 7.55 10.02 5.16
N SER A 150 6.30 10.36 4.88
CA SER A 150 5.46 11.14 5.80
C SER A 150 5.14 10.38 7.08
N VAL A 151 4.81 9.08 7.00
CA VAL A 151 4.61 8.21 8.17
C VAL A 151 5.88 8.12 9.00
N ARG A 152 7.05 7.94 8.37
CA ARG A 152 8.34 7.90 9.08
C ARG A 152 8.62 9.20 9.83
N SER A 153 8.22 10.34 9.28
CA SER A 153 8.37 11.63 9.96
C SER A 153 7.35 11.81 11.10
N LEU A 154 6.08 11.44 10.88
CA LEU A 154 5.01 11.55 11.87
C LEU A 154 5.20 10.59 13.05
N SER A 155 5.66 9.37 12.80
CA SER A 155 5.85 8.35 13.85
C SER A 155 6.86 8.73 14.94
N LYS A 156 7.67 9.77 14.72
CA LYS A 156 8.59 10.33 15.73
C LYS A 156 7.89 11.17 16.78
N THR A 157 6.75 11.77 16.45
CA THR A 157 6.05 12.74 17.30
C THR A 157 4.60 12.37 17.60
N GLU A 158 3.99 11.51 16.76
CA GLU A 158 2.57 11.20 16.82
C GLU A 158 2.33 9.72 17.14
N ALA A 159 1.19 9.43 17.75
CA ALA A 159 0.75 8.06 18.00
C ALA A 159 0.18 7.41 16.73
N ASN A 160 0.28 6.07 16.63
CA ASN A 160 -0.20 5.34 15.45
C ASN A 160 -1.70 5.55 15.19
N TYR A 161 -2.51 5.56 16.26
CA TYR A 161 -3.96 5.78 16.14
C TYR A 161 -4.28 7.19 15.63
N THR A 162 -3.50 8.21 15.99
CA THR A 162 -3.66 9.57 15.47
C THR A 162 -3.37 9.63 13.97
N ILE A 163 -2.26 9.02 13.53
CA ILE A 163 -1.89 8.94 12.11
C ILE A 163 -2.95 8.19 11.32
N ALA A 164 -3.43 7.05 11.84
CA ALA A 164 -4.48 6.25 11.21
C ALA A 164 -5.81 7.01 11.16
N PHE A 165 -6.19 7.70 12.23
CA PHE A 165 -7.42 8.47 12.32
C PHE A 165 -7.51 9.56 11.24
N TYR A 166 -6.51 10.43 11.12
CA TYR A 166 -6.53 11.49 10.11
C TYR A 166 -6.59 10.96 8.69
N PHE A 167 -5.88 9.88 8.42
CA PHE A 167 -5.94 9.22 7.12
C PHE A 167 -7.32 8.65 6.83
N THR A 168 -7.87 7.88 7.78
CA THR A 168 -9.19 7.28 7.66
C THR A 168 -10.26 8.35 7.49
N LEU A 169 -10.18 9.44 8.28
CA LEU A 169 -11.10 10.57 8.20
C LEU A 169 -11.09 11.21 6.80
N LEU A 170 -9.90 11.56 6.30
CA LEU A 170 -9.81 12.19 4.97
C LEU A 170 -10.32 11.26 3.87
N CYS A 171 -9.93 9.99 3.88
CA CYS A 171 -10.41 9.04 2.89
C CYS A 171 -11.92 8.81 2.95
N THR A 172 -12.50 8.81 4.16
CA THR A 172 -13.96 8.75 4.33
C THR A 172 -14.64 10.00 3.75
N LEU A 173 -14.12 11.19 4.04
CA LEU A 173 -14.67 12.43 3.50
C LEU A 173 -14.54 12.53 1.98
N LEU A 174 -13.40 12.12 1.42
CA LEU A 174 -13.20 12.07 -0.03
C LEU A 174 -14.16 11.08 -0.68
N GLY A 175 -14.30 9.88 -0.10
CA GLY A 175 -15.25 8.88 -0.58
C GLY A 175 -16.69 9.41 -0.53
N LEU A 176 -17.10 10.00 0.60
CA LEU A 176 -18.42 10.59 0.76
C LEU A 176 -18.69 11.72 -0.27
N GLY A 177 -17.67 12.54 -0.54
CA GLY A 177 -17.79 13.62 -1.53
C GLY A 177 -18.14 13.12 -2.93
N THR A 178 -17.83 11.86 -3.28
CA THR A 178 -18.16 11.30 -4.59
C THR A 178 -19.65 11.05 -4.79
N ILE A 179 -20.48 11.08 -3.74
CA ILE A 179 -21.94 10.94 -3.85
C ILE A 179 -22.55 12.02 -4.74
N PHE A 180 -21.89 13.19 -4.83
CA PHE A 180 -22.35 14.28 -5.68
C PHE A 180 -22.00 14.12 -7.16
N PHE A 181 -21.14 13.15 -7.50
CA PHE A 181 -20.59 12.99 -8.85
C PHE A 181 -20.82 11.60 -9.44
N THR A 182 -21.22 10.63 -8.61
CA THR A 182 -21.42 9.24 -9.04
C THR A 182 -22.70 8.69 -8.39
N ASP A 183 -23.44 7.91 -9.16
CA ASP A 183 -24.63 7.23 -8.64
C ASP A 183 -24.21 6.07 -7.75
N TRP A 184 -24.48 6.19 -6.45
CA TRP A 184 -24.20 5.13 -5.49
C TRP A 184 -25.26 4.04 -5.57
N ILE A 185 -24.80 2.80 -5.52
CA ILE A 185 -25.62 1.61 -5.61
C ILE A 185 -25.88 1.10 -4.18
N MET A 186 -27.14 0.82 -3.84
CA MET A 186 -27.46 0.23 -2.54
C MET A 186 -26.84 -1.18 -2.44
N PRO A 187 -25.98 -1.43 -1.44
CA PRO A 187 -25.37 -2.73 -1.26
C PRO A 187 -26.42 -3.80 -0.92
N THR A 188 -26.30 -4.97 -1.54
CA THR A 188 -27.03 -6.15 -1.08
C THR A 188 -26.50 -6.58 0.31
N PHE A 189 -27.22 -7.46 0.99
CA PHE A 189 -26.77 -7.96 2.29
C PHE A 189 -25.39 -8.65 2.21
N ILE A 190 -25.15 -9.41 1.14
CA ILE A 190 -23.87 -10.09 0.91
C ILE A 190 -22.76 -9.06 0.68
N ASP A 191 -23.01 -8.06 -0.13
CA ASP A 191 -22.04 -7.01 -0.43
C ASP A 191 -21.74 -6.17 0.81
N PHE A 192 -22.74 -5.93 1.65
CA PHE A 192 -22.52 -5.23 2.92
C PHE A 192 -21.57 -6.02 3.84
N VAL A 193 -21.72 -7.35 3.89
CA VAL A 193 -20.76 -8.20 4.61
C VAL A 193 -19.37 -8.11 4.00
N LEU A 194 -19.23 -8.10 2.67
CA LEU A 194 -17.94 -7.91 1.99
C LEU A 194 -17.33 -6.54 2.29
N PHE A 195 -18.11 -5.47 2.29
CA PHE A 195 -17.67 -4.13 2.70
C PHE A 195 -17.22 -4.10 4.16
N PHE A 196 -17.90 -4.83 5.03
CA PHE A 196 -17.53 -4.93 6.44
C PHE A 196 -16.18 -5.64 6.60
N VAL A 197 -15.97 -6.77 5.92
CA VAL A 197 -14.70 -7.49 5.89
C VAL A 197 -13.60 -6.62 5.29
N LEU A 198 -13.86 -5.95 4.18
CA LEU A 198 -12.96 -5.02 3.50
C LEU A 198 -12.47 -3.92 4.45
N GLY A 199 -13.39 -3.26 5.15
CA GLY A 199 -13.09 -2.16 6.06
C GLY A 199 -12.30 -2.61 7.28
N LEU A 200 -12.71 -3.70 7.91
CA LEU A 200 -12.01 -4.27 9.07
C LEU A 200 -10.60 -4.75 8.67
N CYS A 201 -10.50 -5.59 7.64
CA CYS A 201 -9.21 -6.11 7.19
C CYS A 201 -8.26 -5.00 6.75
N GLY A 202 -8.75 -4.03 5.99
CA GLY A 202 -7.95 -2.90 5.53
C GLY A 202 -7.42 -2.02 6.67
N SER A 203 -8.24 -1.76 7.68
CA SER A 203 -7.85 -0.96 8.85
C SER A 203 -6.89 -1.73 9.76
N VAL A 204 -7.21 -2.97 10.11
CA VAL A 204 -6.33 -3.85 10.91
C VAL A 204 -4.99 -4.04 10.22
N ALA A 205 -4.97 -4.30 8.92
CA ALA A 205 -3.73 -4.44 8.15
C ALA A 205 -2.85 -3.18 8.22
N ASN A 206 -3.46 -2.00 8.10
CA ASN A 206 -2.76 -0.72 8.16
C ASN A 206 -2.17 -0.45 9.55
N LEU A 207 -2.94 -0.73 10.62
CA LEU A 207 -2.50 -0.61 12.01
C LEU A 207 -1.35 -1.58 12.32
N LEU A 208 -1.49 -2.85 11.93
CA LEU A 208 -0.45 -3.88 12.11
C LEU A 208 0.81 -3.57 11.32
N LEU A 209 0.67 -3.06 10.09
CA LEU A 209 1.82 -2.63 9.28
C LEU A 209 2.58 -1.48 9.95
N THR A 210 1.87 -0.47 10.42
CA THR A 210 2.48 0.67 11.13
C THR A 210 3.17 0.20 12.40
N GLN A 211 2.54 -0.71 13.15
CA GLN A 211 3.12 -1.27 14.37
C GLN A 211 4.34 -2.15 14.08
N SER A 212 4.31 -2.95 13.01
CA SER A 212 5.44 -3.80 12.64
C SER A 212 6.68 -2.98 12.30
N TYR A 213 6.54 -1.83 11.64
CA TYR A 213 7.65 -0.91 11.36
C TYR A 213 8.18 -0.17 12.60
N ARG A 214 7.43 -0.15 13.70
CA ARG A 214 7.91 0.36 14.99
C ARG A 214 8.67 -0.69 15.79
N LEU A 215 8.23 -1.96 15.74
CA LEU A 215 8.76 -3.05 16.57
C LEU A 215 9.92 -3.79 15.92
N ALA A 216 9.95 -3.84 14.58
CA ALA A 216 10.97 -4.57 13.84
C ALA A 216 11.61 -3.68 12.76
N GLU A 217 12.84 -4.00 12.44
CA GLU A 217 13.53 -3.37 11.31
C GLU A 217 12.73 -3.65 10.03
N ALA A 218 12.62 -2.64 9.16
CA ALA A 218 11.96 -2.77 7.86
C ALA A 218 12.46 -4.01 7.08
N SER A 219 13.67 -4.42 7.39
CA SER A 219 14.39 -5.57 6.90
C SER A 219 13.73 -6.91 7.17
N LEU A 220 13.18 -7.10 8.33
CA LEU A 220 12.47 -8.34 8.67
C LEU A 220 11.03 -8.34 8.16
N VAL A 221 10.43 -7.16 8.03
CA VAL A 221 9.03 -7.00 7.62
C VAL A 221 8.85 -7.10 6.11
N THR A 222 9.79 -6.56 5.32
CA THR A 222 9.66 -6.48 3.86
C THR A 222 9.56 -7.84 3.17
N PRO A 223 10.38 -8.87 3.49
CA PRO A 223 10.25 -10.19 2.84
C PRO A 223 8.91 -10.86 3.06
N ILE A 224 8.27 -10.62 4.21
CA ILE A 224 6.97 -11.20 4.52
C ILE A 224 5.88 -10.68 3.58
N LYS A 225 6.03 -9.48 3.02
CA LYS A 225 5.09 -8.92 2.03
C LYS A 225 5.05 -9.74 0.74
N TYR A 226 6.12 -10.43 0.37
CA TYR A 226 6.13 -11.25 -0.85
C TYR A 226 5.18 -12.44 -0.80
N LEU A 227 4.74 -12.85 0.40
CA LEU A 227 3.65 -13.81 0.54
C LEU A 227 2.33 -13.33 -0.08
N SER A 228 2.14 -12.02 -0.23
CA SER A 228 0.93 -11.50 -0.89
C SER A 228 0.83 -11.92 -2.35
N LEU A 229 1.96 -12.13 -3.06
CA LEU A 229 1.93 -12.66 -4.41
C LEU A 229 1.44 -14.11 -4.46
N VAL A 230 1.85 -14.93 -3.49
CA VAL A 230 1.37 -16.30 -3.39
C VAL A 230 -0.15 -16.32 -3.20
N PHE A 231 -0.66 -15.49 -2.29
CA PHE A 231 -2.11 -15.33 -2.10
C PHE A 231 -2.79 -14.78 -3.35
N ALA A 232 -2.21 -13.79 -4.02
CA ALA A 232 -2.78 -13.21 -5.24
C ALA A 232 -2.90 -14.26 -6.36
N ILE A 233 -1.89 -15.12 -6.55
CA ILE A 233 -1.91 -16.20 -7.55
C ILE A 233 -2.98 -17.23 -7.16
N ILE A 234 -2.99 -17.69 -5.91
CA ILE A 234 -3.95 -18.70 -5.45
C ILE A 234 -5.38 -18.18 -5.61
N PHE A 235 -5.68 -17.01 -5.06
CA PHE A 235 -7.03 -16.46 -5.11
C PHE A 235 -7.44 -16.01 -6.52
N GLY A 236 -6.51 -15.45 -7.31
CA GLY A 236 -6.74 -15.11 -8.70
C GLY A 236 -7.14 -16.32 -9.52
N TYR A 237 -6.46 -17.45 -9.32
CA TYR A 237 -6.78 -18.70 -10.00
C TYR A 237 -8.12 -19.29 -9.56
N PHE A 238 -8.35 -19.45 -8.24
CA PHE A 238 -9.55 -20.12 -7.74
C PHE A 238 -10.83 -19.30 -7.88
N ILE A 239 -10.76 -17.96 -7.80
CA ILE A 239 -11.95 -17.10 -7.80
C ILE A 239 -12.26 -16.58 -9.20
N TRP A 240 -11.23 -16.15 -9.97
CA TRP A 240 -11.41 -15.53 -11.28
C TRP A 240 -10.83 -16.37 -12.44
N SER A 241 -10.30 -17.58 -12.17
CA SER A 241 -9.62 -18.42 -13.16
C SER A 241 -8.45 -17.72 -13.86
N GLU A 242 -7.83 -16.75 -13.16
CA GLU A 242 -6.68 -16.01 -13.67
C GLU A 242 -5.41 -16.85 -13.60
N VAL A 243 -4.81 -17.14 -14.74
CA VAL A 243 -3.49 -17.79 -14.81
C VAL A 243 -2.45 -16.71 -15.06
N PRO A 244 -1.50 -16.48 -14.13
CA PRO A 244 -0.45 -15.49 -14.33
C PRO A 244 0.41 -15.85 -15.53
N LYS A 245 0.67 -14.85 -16.39
CA LYS A 245 1.55 -15.03 -17.54
C LYS A 245 2.98 -15.32 -17.07
N ILE A 246 3.75 -16.05 -17.86
CA ILE A 246 5.14 -16.37 -17.51
C ILE A 246 5.99 -15.09 -17.35
N LEU A 247 5.69 -14.05 -18.13
CA LEU A 247 6.34 -12.74 -18.04
C LEU A 247 6.03 -12.04 -16.71
N THR A 248 4.81 -12.18 -16.18
CA THR A 248 4.44 -11.68 -14.85
C THR A 248 5.27 -12.35 -13.76
N LEU A 249 5.45 -13.68 -13.82
CA LEU A 249 6.26 -14.43 -12.85
C LEU A 249 7.75 -14.07 -12.94
N LEU A 250 8.30 -13.92 -14.15
CA LEU A 250 9.67 -13.48 -14.36
C LEU A 250 9.89 -12.04 -13.89
N GLY A 251 8.99 -11.13 -14.25
CA GLY A 251 9.03 -9.74 -13.80
C GLY A 251 8.91 -9.62 -12.28
N ALA A 252 7.99 -10.35 -11.67
CA ALA A 252 7.82 -10.41 -10.21
C ALA A 252 9.10 -10.90 -9.51
N SER A 253 9.75 -11.93 -10.05
CA SER A 253 11.02 -12.45 -9.49
C SER A 253 12.13 -11.39 -9.52
N LEU A 254 12.24 -10.60 -10.60
CA LEU A 254 13.21 -9.49 -10.71
C LEU A 254 12.90 -8.35 -9.72
N VAL A 255 11.62 -7.97 -9.58
CA VAL A 255 11.21 -6.93 -8.62
C VAL A 255 11.47 -7.37 -7.18
N ILE A 256 11.20 -8.64 -6.86
CA ILE A 256 11.50 -9.23 -5.54
C ILE A 256 13.02 -9.23 -5.31
N ALA A 257 13.82 -9.69 -6.27
CA ALA A 257 15.28 -9.70 -6.16
C ALA A 257 15.85 -8.28 -5.96
N SER A 258 15.36 -7.30 -6.72
CA SER A 258 15.71 -5.88 -6.56
C SER A 258 15.43 -5.39 -5.14
N SER A 259 14.23 -5.63 -4.66
CA SER A 259 13.80 -5.24 -3.32
C SER A 259 14.64 -5.90 -2.23
N LEU A 260 14.99 -7.18 -2.38
CA LEU A 260 15.89 -7.89 -1.46
C LEU A 260 17.32 -7.30 -1.45
N ILE A 261 17.85 -6.91 -2.62
CA ILE A 261 19.17 -6.28 -2.73
C ILE A 261 19.19 -4.95 -1.96
N ILE A 262 18.19 -4.10 -2.18
CA ILE A 262 18.05 -2.82 -1.46
C ILE A 262 18.03 -3.07 0.04
N PHE A 263 17.21 -3.98 0.48
CA PHE A 263 17.01 -4.42 1.82
C PHE A 263 18.28 -4.94 2.52
N MET A 264 18.96 -5.92 1.92
CA MET A 264 20.20 -6.51 2.50
C MET A 264 21.27 -5.43 2.70
N ARG A 265 21.31 -4.43 1.82
CA ARG A 265 22.25 -3.33 1.93
C ARG A 265 21.91 -2.36 3.05
N GLU A 266 20.64 -1.97 3.19
CA GLU A 266 20.23 -1.08 4.29
C GLU A 266 20.59 -1.67 5.65
N ASN A 267 20.43 -2.98 5.79
CA ASN A 267 20.84 -3.69 7.02
C ASN A 267 22.34 -3.67 7.25
N LYS A 268 23.15 -3.85 6.21
CA LYS A 268 24.61 -3.78 6.35
C LYS A 268 25.06 -2.38 6.77
N LEU A 269 24.47 -1.34 6.22
CA LEU A 269 24.81 0.05 6.58
C LEU A 269 24.40 0.39 8.02
N LYS A 270 23.24 -0.07 8.49
CA LYS A 270 22.80 0.11 9.89
C LYS A 270 23.74 -0.61 10.86
N LYS A 271 24.18 -1.84 10.57
CA LYS A 271 25.13 -2.56 11.41
C LYS A 271 26.50 -1.86 11.52
N GLN A 272 26.95 -1.18 10.45
CA GLN A 272 28.22 -0.43 10.47
C GLN A 272 28.14 0.85 11.30
N ILE A 273 26.95 1.44 11.48
CA ILE A 273 26.74 2.64 12.30
C ILE A 273 26.63 2.27 13.79
N VAL A 274 26.14 1.08 14.12
CA VAL A 274 25.94 0.59 15.50
C VAL A 274 27.22 -0.02 16.11
N THR A 275 28.17 -0.46 15.31
CA THR A 275 29.51 -0.89 15.77
C THR A 275 30.52 0.21 15.47
N PRO A 276 30.92 1.04 16.47
CA PRO A 276 32.06 1.92 16.31
C PRO A 276 33.29 1.07 16.00
N ARG A 277 34.05 1.43 14.98
CA ARG A 277 35.39 0.86 14.76
C ARG A 277 36.24 1.16 15.99
N THR A 278 36.51 0.14 16.80
CA THR A 278 37.61 0.14 17.78
C THR A 278 38.93 0.19 17.05
#